data_68b8aa5b9adf53879b9a6a20a2c122c9
#
_entry.id   68b8aa5b9adf53879b9a6a20a2c122c9
#
_cell.length_a   1.000
_cell.length_b   1.000
_cell.length_c   1.000
_cell.angle_alpha   90.00
_cell.angle_beta   90.00
_cell.angle_gamma   90.00
#
_symmetry.space_group_name_H-M   'P 1'
#
loop_
_entity.id
_entity.type
_entity.pdbx_description
1 polymer ?
#
loop_
_entity_poly.entity_id
_entity_poly.type
_entity_poly.pdbx_seq_one_letter_code
_entity_poly.pdbx_strand_id
1 'polypeptide(L)'
;MKNLEIKKNKGLKLNFTILILFAIHLFSILIAFKTKDFQVNEYPLARILDSYLAISLFFNPIALSSLVKKVIEIEEKNNMWQMQISLGLKVQKILIDKIKNLSIKVFLLQIFEWLLIIFLANKNTNFDLDVEIIKRIIIYFLTTLSINISMILIFTIIEIKSKKIYFSLFFSIVGAMSGIITMLTSKVLSQINPFGLFATILNINYVKDGQVYTQTMNNINYLTLLISLIYIILSLIYIARLNKFTLSKDI
;
A
#
# COMPACT_ATOMS: atom_id res chain seq x y z
N MET A 1 -24.43 -12.02 -1.13
CA MET A 1 -23.01 -12.27 -0.81
C MET A 1 -22.36 -11.14 -0.01
N LYS A 2 -22.51 -9.86 -0.38
CA LYS A 2 -21.90 -8.72 0.33
C LYS A 2 -22.16 -8.71 1.85
N ASN A 3 -23.36 -9.02 2.31
CA ASN A 3 -23.70 -9.06 3.75
C ASN A 3 -23.07 -10.24 4.51
N LEU A 4 -22.78 -11.35 3.84
CA LEU A 4 -22.10 -12.50 4.45
C LEU A 4 -20.62 -12.23 4.67
N GLU A 5 -19.93 -11.63 3.69
CA GLU A 5 -18.52 -11.22 3.82
C GLU A 5 -18.34 -10.17 4.92
N ILE A 6 -19.27 -9.21 5.04
CA ILE A 6 -19.23 -8.21 6.13
C ILE A 6 -19.37 -8.88 7.50
N LYS A 7 -20.27 -9.86 7.64
CA LYS A 7 -20.46 -10.61 8.89
C LYS A 7 -19.24 -11.45 9.25
N LYS A 8 -18.64 -12.15 8.28
CA LYS A 8 -17.40 -12.93 8.45
C LYS A 8 -16.24 -12.07 8.91
N ASN A 9 -16.09 -10.88 8.33
CA ASN A 9 -14.99 -9.97 8.64
C ASN A 9 -15.11 -9.32 10.04
N LYS A 10 -16.29 -9.33 10.67
CA LYS A 10 -16.55 -8.69 11.97
C LYS A 10 -15.71 -9.30 13.11
N GLY A 11 -15.39 -10.61 13.04
CA GLY A 11 -14.56 -11.33 14.03
C GLY A 11 -13.04 -11.24 13.81
N LEU A 12 -12.57 -10.77 12.62
CA LEU A 12 -11.17 -10.83 12.22
C LEU A 12 -10.29 -9.68 12.73
N LYS A 13 -10.86 -8.75 13.47
CA LYS A 13 -10.16 -7.53 13.95
C LYS A 13 -9.41 -6.76 12.82
N LEU A 14 -9.93 -6.81 11.58
CA LEU A 14 -9.33 -6.11 10.43
C LEU A 14 -9.23 -4.61 10.68
N ASN A 15 -10.29 -4.03 11.24
CA ASN A 15 -10.32 -2.60 11.56
C ASN A 15 -9.25 -2.23 12.58
N PHE A 16 -8.89 -3.12 13.50
CA PHE A 16 -7.81 -2.90 14.46
C PHE A 16 -6.44 -2.83 13.77
N THR A 17 -6.17 -3.73 12.80
CA THR A 17 -4.94 -3.66 12.00
C THR A 17 -4.86 -2.38 11.18
N ILE A 18 -5.98 -1.95 10.59
CA ILE A 18 -6.08 -0.69 9.85
C ILE A 18 -5.86 0.51 10.77
N LEU A 19 -6.40 0.48 11.98
CA LEU A 19 -6.22 1.54 12.98
C LEU A 19 -4.76 1.64 13.43
N ILE A 20 -4.07 0.52 13.62
CA ILE A 20 -2.63 0.52 13.91
C ILE A 20 -1.84 1.14 12.76
N LEU A 21 -2.12 0.77 11.50
CA LEU A 21 -1.47 1.34 10.34
C LEU A 21 -1.70 2.85 10.26
N PHE A 22 -2.94 3.29 10.46
CA PHE A 22 -3.28 4.71 10.54
C PHE A 22 -2.50 5.44 11.62
N ALA A 23 -2.40 4.86 12.82
CA ALA A 23 -1.65 5.46 13.93
C ALA A 23 -0.15 5.63 13.59
N ILE A 24 0.45 4.65 12.92
CA ILE A 24 1.84 4.71 12.45
C ILE A 24 2.02 5.84 11.41
N HIS A 25 1.13 5.92 10.43
CA HIS A 25 1.15 6.99 9.42
C HIS A 25 0.92 8.36 10.06
N LEU A 26 -0.08 8.47 10.94
CA LEU A 26 -0.36 9.69 11.69
C LEU A 26 0.87 10.18 12.46
N PHE A 27 1.57 9.27 13.12
CA PHE A 27 2.77 9.59 13.87
C PHE A 27 3.86 10.19 12.96
N SER A 28 4.10 9.60 11.78
CA SER A 28 5.09 10.13 10.83
C SER A 28 4.69 11.50 10.26
N ILE A 29 3.41 11.69 9.93
CA ILE A 29 2.86 12.95 9.45
C ILE A 29 3.03 14.05 10.51
N LEU A 30 2.72 13.75 11.78
CA LEU A 30 2.86 14.69 12.89
C LEU A 30 4.32 15.02 13.21
N ILE A 31 5.24 14.07 13.08
CA ILE A 31 6.67 14.36 13.22
C ILE A 31 7.11 15.35 12.15
N ALA A 32 6.77 15.09 10.88
CA ALA A 32 7.13 16.01 9.80
C ALA A 32 6.56 17.42 10.01
N PHE A 33 5.30 17.51 10.49
CA PHE A 33 4.64 18.78 10.78
C PHE A 33 5.28 19.53 11.96
N LYS A 34 5.75 18.84 13.01
CA LYS A 34 6.33 19.44 14.20
C LYS A 34 7.81 19.79 14.09
N THR A 35 8.46 19.52 12.96
CA THR A 35 9.87 19.95 12.76
C THR A 35 9.98 21.47 12.81
N LYS A 36 11.05 21.96 13.44
CA LYS A 36 11.28 23.42 13.60
C LYS A 36 11.29 24.16 12.26
N ASP A 37 11.77 23.49 11.20
CA ASP A 37 11.91 24.09 9.87
C ASP A 37 10.61 24.00 9.04
N PHE A 38 9.54 23.38 9.56
CA PHE A 38 8.30 23.20 8.79
C PHE A 38 7.68 24.54 8.36
N GLN A 39 7.67 25.53 9.25
CA GLN A 39 7.08 26.86 8.99
C GLN A 39 7.83 27.66 7.92
N VAL A 40 9.12 27.38 7.72
CA VAL A 40 10.01 28.09 6.78
C VAL A 40 10.25 27.27 5.52
N ASN A 41 9.72 26.04 5.45
CA ASN A 41 9.97 25.12 4.34
C ASN A 41 9.24 25.61 3.09
N GLU A 42 9.96 25.65 1.96
CA GLU A 42 9.41 26.05 0.64
C GLU A 42 8.42 25.01 0.08
N TYR A 43 8.54 23.74 0.52
CA TYR A 43 7.74 22.62 0.02
C TYR A 43 7.02 21.85 1.13
N PRO A 44 6.09 22.51 1.87
CA PRO A 44 5.48 21.90 3.07
C PRO A 44 4.69 20.63 2.77
N LEU A 45 3.94 20.58 1.67
CA LEU A 45 3.21 19.38 1.25
C LEU A 45 4.17 18.23 0.93
N ALA A 46 5.22 18.50 0.16
CA ALA A 46 6.21 17.50 -0.23
C ALA A 46 6.89 16.89 1.00
N ARG A 47 7.23 17.70 2.00
CA ARG A 47 7.86 17.22 3.24
C ARG A 47 6.99 16.27 4.04
N ILE A 48 5.70 16.60 4.20
CA ILE A 48 4.77 15.71 4.92
C ILE A 48 4.54 14.45 4.11
N LEU A 49 4.36 14.57 2.78
CA LEU A 49 4.18 13.41 1.89
C LEU A 49 5.38 12.48 1.92
N ASP A 50 6.60 12.99 1.88
CA ASP A 50 7.80 12.15 1.88
C ASP A 50 7.96 11.40 3.20
N SER A 51 7.61 12.01 4.32
CA SER A 51 7.58 11.32 5.61
C SER A 51 6.53 10.20 5.63
N TYR A 52 5.33 10.45 5.10
CA TYR A 52 4.29 9.45 4.94
C TYR A 52 4.72 8.32 4.00
N LEU A 53 5.31 8.63 2.85
CA LEU A 53 5.77 7.64 1.86
C LEU A 53 6.93 6.79 2.38
N ALA A 54 7.87 7.38 3.11
CA ALA A 54 8.99 6.65 3.70
C ALA A 54 8.51 5.62 4.74
N ILE A 55 7.55 5.98 5.58
CA ILE A 55 6.93 5.04 6.54
C ILE A 55 6.08 4.00 5.82
N SER A 56 5.34 4.40 4.77
CA SER A 56 4.54 3.49 3.96
C SER A 56 5.38 2.43 3.24
N LEU A 57 6.60 2.78 2.81
CA LEU A 57 7.55 1.85 2.20
C LEU A 57 7.82 0.64 3.09
N PHE A 58 7.93 0.83 4.40
CA PHE A 58 8.23 -0.23 5.34
C PHE A 58 6.97 -0.90 5.91
N PHE A 59 6.00 -0.11 6.39
CA PHE A 59 4.87 -0.66 7.15
C PHE A 59 3.71 -1.16 6.29
N ASN A 60 3.47 -0.59 5.09
CA ASN A 60 2.37 -1.04 4.24
C ASN A 60 2.51 -2.51 3.81
N PRO A 61 3.66 -3.01 3.34
CA PRO A 61 3.79 -4.42 3.00
C PRO A 61 3.42 -5.34 4.16
N ILE A 62 3.88 -5.02 5.39
CA ILE A 62 3.65 -5.83 6.58
C ILE A 62 2.17 -5.81 7.00
N ALA A 63 1.56 -4.62 7.02
CA ALA A 63 0.15 -4.46 7.39
C ALA A 63 -0.77 -5.12 6.36
N LEU A 64 -0.54 -4.89 5.05
CA LEU A 64 -1.35 -5.45 3.98
C LEU A 64 -1.23 -6.98 3.92
N SER A 65 -0.03 -7.54 4.11
CA SER A 65 0.17 -8.99 4.23
C SER A 65 -0.64 -9.56 5.41
N SER A 66 -0.59 -8.91 6.58
CA SER A 66 -1.36 -9.32 7.76
C SER A 66 -2.88 -9.26 7.50
N LEU A 67 -3.37 -8.25 6.80
CA LEU A 67 -4.80 -8.12 6.44
C LEU A 67 -5.23 -9.23 5.49
N VAL A 68 -4.45 -9.47 4.42
CA VAL A 68 -4.72 -10.53 3.44
C VAL A 68 -4.73 -11.89 4.12
N LYS A 69 -3.72 -12.19 4.94
CA LYS A 69 -3.64 -13.44 5.69
C LYS A 69 -4.90 -13.69 6.51
N LYS A 70 -5.34 -12.72 7.33
CA LYS A 70 -6.54 -12.87 8.17
C LYS A 70 -7.79 -13.20 7.37
N VAL A 71 -7.94 -12.62 6.17
CA VAL A 71 -9.11 -12.81 5.30
C VAL A 71 -9.07 -14.17 4.60
N ILE A 72 -7.90 -14.71 4.30
CA ILE A 72 -7.75 -16.03 3.66
C ILE A 72 -7.80 -17.14 4.70
N GLU A 73 -7.11 -16.99 5.82
CA GLU A 73 -7.02 -17.99 6.88
C GLU A 73 -8.39 -18.40 7.45
N ILE A 74 -9.38 -17.47 7.49
CA ILE A 74 -10.72 -17.82 7.97
C ILE A 74 -11.42 -18.86 7.10
N GLU A 75 -11.16 -18.83 5.78
CA GLU A 75 -11.73 -19.79 4.85
C GLU A 75 -11.03 -21.16 4.95
N GLU A 76 -9.75 -21.16 5.27
CA GLU A 76 -8.97 -22.40 5.43
C GLU A 76 -9.34 -23.12 6.72
N LYS A 77 -9.35 -22.41 7.86
CA LYS A 77 -9.62 -23.00 9.18
C LYS A 77 -10.98 -23.67 9.34
N ASN A 78 -11.98 -23.19 8.61
CA ASN A 78 -13.36 -23.70 8.73
C ASN A 78 -13.79 -24.52 7.53
N ASN A 79 -12.86 -25.00 6.69
CA ASN A 79 -13.14 -25.71 5.43
C ASN A 79 -14.16 -24.99 4.52
N MET A 80 -14.25 -23.66 4.68
CA MET A 80 -15.26 -22.86 3.97
C MET A 80 -15.00 -22.80 2.47
N TRP A 81 -13.74 -23.00 2.04
CA TRP A 81 -13.42 -23.14 0.62
C TRP A 81 -14.21 -24.28 -0.04
N GLN A 82 -14.18 -25.47 0.60
CA GLN A 82 -14.87 -26.65 0.10
C GLN A 82 -16.38 -26.44 0.07
N MET A 83 -16.93 -25.89 1.16
CA MET A 83 -18.36 -25.58 1.25
C MET A 83 -18.81 -24.59 0.17
N GLN A 84 -18.04 -23.53 -0.09
CA GLN A 84 -18.40 -22.54 -1.11
C GLN A 84 -18.28 -23.10 -2.53
N ILE A 85 -17.26 -23.92 -2.77
CA ILE A 85 -17.06 -24.60 -4.07
C ILE A 85 -18.16 -25.65 -4.32
N SER A 86 -18.60 -26.40 -3.30
CA SER A 86 -19.73 -27.37 -3.42
C SER A 86 -21.06 -26.65 -3.72
N LEU A 87 -21.22 -25.41 -3.26
CA LEU A 87 -22.35 -24.55 -3.61
C LEU A 87 -22.23 -23.92 -5.02
N GLY A 88 -21.24 -24.32 -5.83
CA GLY A 88 -21.06 -23.86 -7.20
C GLY A 88 -20.33 -22.52 -7.35
N LEU A 89 -19.77 -21.94 -6.28
CA LEU A 89 -19.03 -20.69 -6.36
C LEU A 89 -17.64 -20.93 -6.97
N LYS A 90 -17.24 -20.05 -7.89
CA LYS A 90 -15.89 -20.08 -8.47
C LYS A 90 -14.88 -19.47 -7.49
N VAL A 91 -13.74 -20.12 -7.32
CA VAL A 91 -12.63 -19.66 -6.48
C VAL A 91 -12.22 -18.22 -6.81
N GLN A 92 -12.11 -17.91 -8.10
CA GLN A 92 -11.75 -16.58 -8.58
C GLN A 92 -12.71 -15.50 -8.06
N LYS A 93 -14.02 -15.78 -8.07
CA LYS A 93 -15.05 -14.84 -7.59
C LYS A 93 -14.92 -14.58 -6.10
N ILE A 94 -14.67 -15.63 -5.32
CA ILE A 94 -14.48 -15.51 -3.86
C ILE A 94 -13.26 -14.64 -3.57
N LEU A 95 -12.13 -14.87 -4.26
CA LEU A 95 -10.91 -14.09 -4.08
C LEU A 95 -11.09 -12.62 -4.47
N ILE A 96 -11.71 -12.37 -5.63
CA ILE A 96 -11.95 -11.00 -6.11
C ILE A 96 -12.86 -10.24 -5.13
N ASP A 97 -13.90 -10.87 -4.56
CA ASP A 97 -14.77 -10.24 -3.57
C ASP A 97 -13.99 -9.86 -2.29
N LYS A 98 -13.05 -10.72 -1.84
CA LYS A 98 -12.17 -10.43 -0.71
C LYS A 98 -11.21 -9.29 -0.98
N ILE A 99 -10.52 -9.32 -2.12
CA ILE A 99 -9.59 -8.27 -2.56
C ILE A 99 -10.32 -6.94 -2.65
N LYS A 100 -11.50 -6.91 -3.28
CA LYS A 100 -12.33 -5.70 -3.39
C LYS A 100 -12.68 -5.12 -2.03
N ASN A 101 -13.07 -5.97 -1.07
CA ASN A 101 -13.42 -5.52 0.28
C ASN A 101 -12.20 -4.93 1.03
N LEU A 102 -11.02 -5.56 0.92
CA LEU A 102 -9.79 -5.02 1.49
C LEU A 102 -9.38 -3.71 0.81
N SER A 103 -9.45 -3.65 -0.52
CA SER A 103 -9.11 -2.45 -1.29
C SER A 103 -9.99 -1.26 -0.93
N ILE A 104 -11.31 -1.48 -0.73
CA ILE A 104 -12.22 -0.42 -0.27
C ILE A 104 -11.82 0.11 1.11
N LYS A 105 -11.43 -0.76 2.05
CA LYS A 105 -10.99 -0.34 3.38
C LYS A 105 -9.69 0.47 3.33
N VAL A 106 -8.72 0.03 2.52
CA VAL A 106 -7.46 0.75 2.31
C VAL A 106 -7.69 2.09 1.61
N PHE A 107 -8.59 2.14 0.63
CA PHE A 107 -8.99 3.38 -0.04
C PHE A 107 -9.60 4.41 0.94
N LEU A 108 -10.51 3.97 1.83
CA LEU A 108 -11.09 4.85 2.84
C LEU A 108 -10.03 5.36 3.83
N LEU A 109 -9.12 4.49 4.29
CA LEU A 109 -7.99 4.88 5.12
C LEU A 109 -7.15 5.96 4.43
N GLN A 110 -6.77 5.72 3.18
CA GLN A 110 -5.94 6.63 2.39
C GLN A 110 -6.61 8.00 2.19
N ILE A 111 -7.94 8.06 1.96
CA ILE A 111 -8.66 9.33 1.90
C ILE A 111 -8.45 10.14 3.19
N PHE A 112 -8.64 9.52 4.36
CA PHE A 112 -8.45 10.20 5.64
C PHE A 112 -7.02 10.71 5.82
N GLU A 113 -6.03 9.91 5.47
CA GLU A 113 -4.60 10.28 5.56
C GLU A 113 -4.28 11.47 4.66
N TRP A 114 -4.75 11.45 3.41
CA TRP A 114 -4.51 12.52 2.45
C TRP A 114 -5.22 13.83 2.82
N LEU A 115 -6.45 13.76 3.31
CA LEU A 115 -7.15 14.93 3.83
C LEU A 115 -6.39 15.57 5.00
N LEU A 116 -5.83 14.74 5.89
CA LEU A 116 -5.03 15.20 7.01
C LEU A 116 -3.70 15.83 6.54
N ILE A 117 -3.02 15.25 5.56
CA ILE A 117 -1.80 15.78 4.97
C ILE A 117 -2.05 17.16 4.37
N ILE A 118 -3.11 17.30 3.56
CA ILE A 118 -3.47 18.59 2.93
C ILE A 118 -3.85 19.62 3.99
N PHE A 119 -4.62 19.22 5.00
CA PHE A 119 -5.02 20.10 6.10
C PHE A 119 -3.80 20.62 6.88
N LEU A 120 -2.82 19.75 7.16
CA LEU A 120 -1.61 20.18 7.87
C LEU A 120 -0.68 21.01 6.98
N ALA A 121 -0.57 20.70 5.69
CA ALA A 121 0.21 21.48 4.75
C ALA A 121 -0.32 22.92 4.66
N ASN A 122 -1.64 23.10 4.68
CA ASN A 122 -2.31 24.42 4.64
C ASN A 122 -2.08 25.29 5.90
N LYS A 123 -1.44 24.73 6.95
CA LYS A 123 -0.99 25.49 8.13
C LYS A 123 0.32 26.23 7.90
N ASN A 124 1.04 25.94 6.83
CA ASN A 124 2.27 26.64 6.46
C ASN A 124 1.93 27.87 5.61
N THR A 125 2.63 28.99 5.86
CA THR A 125 2.43 30.25 5.13
C THR A 125 2.85 30.20 3.67
N ASN A 126 3.74 29.28 3.31
CA ASN A 126 4.26 29.11 1.94
C ASN A 126 3.45 28.10 1.11
N PHE A 127 2.32 27.61 1.65
CA PHE A 127 1.50 26.61 0.95
C PHE A 127 0.42 27.30 0.13
N ASP A 128 0.54 27.23 -1.18
CA ASP A 128 -0.48 27.66 -2.13
C ASP A 128 -1.00 26.46 -2.94
N LEU A 129 -2.31 26.37 -3.11
CA LEU A 129 -2.95 25.36 -3.93
C LEU A 129 -2.97 25.83 -5.40
N ASP A 130 -1.84 25.75 -6.07
CA ASP A 130 -1.74 25.97 -7.50
C ASP A 130 -2.12 24.71 -8.31
N VAL A 131 -2.26 24.87 -9.61
CA VAL A 131 -2.65 23.79 -10.53
C VAL A 131 -1.63 22.64 -10.52
N GLU A 132 -0.34 22.94 -10.34
CA GLU A 132 0.72 21.93 -10.31
C GLU A 132 0.64 21.09 -9.02
N ILE A 133 0.41 21.71 -7.88
CA ILE A 133 0.22 21.04 -6.59
C ILE A 133 -1.04 20.16 -6.62
N ILE A 134 -2.15 20.66 -7.16
CA ILE A 134 -3.38 19.87 -7.29
C ILE A 134 -3.14 18.64 -8.18
N LYS A 135 -2.48 18.79 -9.32
CA LYS A 135 -2.11 17.70 -10.21
C LYS A 135 -1.22 16.66 -9.51
N ARG A 136 -0.24 17.11 -8.73
CA ARG A 136 0.64 16.25 -7.92
C ARG A 136 -0.14 15.46 -6.88
N ILE A 137 -1.03 16.10 -6.14
CA ILE A 137 -1.90 15.45 -5.16
C ILE A 137 -2.70 14.32 -5.81
N ILE A 138 -3.39 14.60 -6.93
CA ILE A 138 -4.23 13.61 -7.60
C ILE A 138 -3.40 12.43 -8.10
N ILE A 139 -2.28 12.69 -8.79
CA ILE A 139 -1.45 11.63 -9.37
C ILE A 139 -0.83 10.76 -8.28
N TYR A 140 -0.30 11.36 -7.22
CA TYR A 140 0.33 10.60 -6.15
C TYR A 140 -0.70 9.86 -5.29
N PHE A 141 -1.90 10.41 -5.10
CA PHE A 141 -3.01 9.68 -4.49
C PHE A 141 -3.35 8.42 -5.29
N LEU A 142 -3.50 8.53 -6.60
CA LEU A 142 -3.77 7.38 -7.47
C LEU A 142 -2.61 6.39 -7.50
N THR A 143 -1.38 6.88 -7.49
CA THR A 143 -0.17 6.03 -7.48
C THR A 143 -0.06 5.25 -6.18
N THR A 144 -0.20 5.88 -5.03
CA THR A 144 -0.15 5.20 -3.72
C THR A 144 -1.29 4.20 -3.56
N LEU A 145 -2.49 4.52 -4.06
CA LEU A 145 -3.61 3.58 -4.08
C LEU A 145 -3.32 2.35 -4.95
N SER A 146 -2.78 2.57 -6.17
CA SER A 146 -2.45 1.46 -7.08
C SER A 146 -1.33 0.58 -6.52
N ILE A 147 -0.32 1.15 -5.85
CA ILE A 147 0.72 0.40 -5.15
C ILE A 147 0.10 -0.47 -4.04
N ASN A 148 -0.77 0.08 -3.20
CA ASN A 148 -1.42 -0.67 -2.14
C ASN A 148 -2.28 -1.82 -2.69
N ILE A 149 -3.05 -1.59 -3.77
CA ILE A 149 -3.85 -2.63 -4.42
C ILE A 149 -2.95 -3.71 -5.03
N SER A 150 -1.84 -3.34 -5.69
CA SER A 150 -0.90 -4.31 -6.24
C SER A 150 -0.30 -5.21 -5.16
N MET A 151 0.04 -4.66 -3.99
CA MET A 151 0.53 -5.43 -2.84
C MET A 151 -0.54 -6.38 -2.28
N ILE A 152 -1.79 -5.94 -2.15
CA ILE A 152 -2.91 -6.82 -1.72
C ILE A 152 -3.01 -8.03 -2.66
N LEU A 153 -2.93 -7.80 -3.98
CA LEU A 153 -3.00 -8.86 -4.98
C LEU A 153 -1.80 -9.81 -4.88
N ILE A 154 -0.59 -9.29 -4.77
CA ILE A 154 0.66 -10.08 -4.63
C ILE A 154 0.58 -10.94 -3.36
N PHE A 155 0.21 -10.36 -2.22
CA PHE A 155 0.09 -11.13 -0.98
C PHE A 155 -1.04 -12.15 -1.02
N THR A 156 -2.14 -11.88 -1.74
CA THR A 156 -3.21 -12.86 -1.96
C THR A 156 -2.67 -14.08 -2.73
N ILE A 157 -1.85 -13.87 -3.76
CA ILE A 157 -1.22 -14.95 -4.53
C ILE A 157 -0.24 -15.75 -3.66
N ILE A 158 0.57 -15.06 -2.87
CA ILE A 158 1.55 -15.68 -1.97
C ILE A 158 0.84 -16.53 -0.91
N GLU A 159 -0.21 -16.02 -0.27
CA GLU A 159 -0.94 -16.72 0.79
C GLU A 159 -1.60 -17.99 0.26
N ILE A 160 -2.21 -17.95 -0.93
CA ILE A 160 -2.82 -19.13 -1.56
C ILE A 160 -1.79 -20.19 -1.90
N LYS A 161 -0.58 -19.80 -2.32
CA LYS A 161 0.46 -20.74 -2.74
C LYS A 161 1.24 -21.35 -1.59
N SER A 162 1.51 -20.57 -0.55
CA SER A 162 2.52 -20.95 0.45
C SER A 162 2.02 -21.92 1.51
N LYS A 163 0.70 -21.93 1.81
CA LYS A 163 0.06 -22.75 2.86
C LYS A 163 0.77 -22.71 4.25
N LYS A 164 1.92 -22.05 4.35
CA LYS A 164 2.68 -21.90 5.60
C LYS A 164 2.23 -20.65 6.34
N ILE A 165 1.82 -20.84 7.59
CA ILE A 165 1.15 -19.82 8.43
C ILE A 165 1.87 -18.46 8.50
N TYR A 166 3.19 -18.44 8.41
CA TYR A 166 3.98 -17.21 8.57
C TYR A 166 4.74 -16.77 7.31
N PHE A 167 4.57 -17.49 6.19
CA PHE A 167 5.38 -17.24 4.98
C PHE A 167 5.11 -15.87 4.36
N SER A 168 3.84 -15.47 4.24
CA SER A 168 3.49 -14.17 3.67
C SER A 168 3.95 -13.00 4.54
N LEU A 169 3.90 -13.14 5.87
CA LEU A 169 4.44 -12.14 6.80
C LEU A 169 5.96 -12.05 6.70
N PHE A 170 6.66 -13.19 6.68
CA PHE A 170 8.12 -13.19 6.48
C PHE A 170 8.48 -12.55 5.13
N PHE A 171 7.79 -12.93 4.07
CA PHE A 171 8.00 -12.36 2.73
C PHE A 171 7.74 -10.85 2.69
N SER A 172 6.75 -10.35 3.47
CA SER A 172 6.46 -8.92 3.55
C SER A 172 7.58 -8.14 4.23
N ILE A 173 8.21 -8.70 5.27
CA ILE A 173 9.35 -8.07 5.95
C ILE A 173 10.57 -8.04 5.03
N VAL A 174 10.90 -9.17 4.38
CA VAL A 174 11.99 -9.23 3.40
C VAL A 174 11.72 -8.29 2.23
N GLY A 175 10.48 -8.22 1.76
CA GLY A 175 10.03 -7.30 0.71
C GLY A 175 10.23 -5.84 1.13
N ALA A 176 9.79 -5.44 2.32
CA ALA A 176 9.98 -4.09 2.85
C ALA A 176 11.47 -3.73 2.95
N MET A 177 12.30 -4.63 3.48
CA MET A 177 13.76 -4.43 3.53
C MET A 177 14.38 -4.30 2.14
N SER A 178 13.95 -5.12 1.17
CA SER A 178 14.39 -5.00 -0.22
C SER A 178 13.98 -3.65 -0.85
N GLY A 179 12.80 -3.14 -0.49
CA GLY A 179 12.35 -1.81 -0.90
C GLY A 179 13.27 -0.70 -0.41
N ILE A 180 13.70 -0.75 0.86
CA ILE A 180 14.67 0.20 1.44
C ILE A 180 16.03 0.07 0.75
N ILE A 181 16.54 -1.15 0.57
CA ILE A 181 17.83 -1.38 -0.09
C ILE A 181 17.80 -0.82 -1.51
N THR A 182 16.76 -1.09 -2.29
CA THR A 182 16.64 -0.56 -3.66
C THR A 182 16.52 0.96 -3.68
N MET A 183 15.83 1.56 -2.72
CA MET A 183 15.77 3.03 -2.54
C MET A 183 17.17 3.63 -2.40
N LEU A 184 18.05 3.01 -1.61
CA LEU A 184 19.39 3.52 -1.33
C LEU A 184 20.37 3.23 -2.47
N THR A 185 20.11 2.22 -3.30
CA THR A 185 21.07 1.78 -4.34
C THR A 185 20.76 2.36 -5.71
N SER A 186 19.51 2.31 -6.18
CA SER A 186 19.15 2.74 -7.53
C SER A 186 17.65 3.01 -7.69
N LYS A 187 17.33 4.17 -8.27
CA LYS A 187 15.97 4.53 -8.65
C LYS A 187 15.33 3.52 -9.62
N VAL A 188 16.12 2.96 -10.55
CA VAL A 188 15.64 1.95 -11.51
C VAL A 188 15.28 0.65 -10.80
N LEU A 189 16.13 0.20 -9.86
CA LEU A 189 15.83 -1.01 -9.07
C LEU A 189 14.59 -0.82 -8.20
N SER A 190 14.41 0.37 -7.64
CA SER A 190 13.19 0.70 -6.87
C SER A 190 11.94 0.66 -7.75
N GLN A 191 12.01 1.05 -9.03
CA GLN A 191 10.88 1.00 -9.95
C GLN A 191 10.49 -0.44 -10.33
N ILE A 192 11.46 -1.34 -10.45
CA ILE A 192 11.19 -2.76 -10.77
C ILE A 192 10.72 -3.52 -9.54
N ASN A 193 11.17 -3.16 -8.35
CA ASN A 193 10.78 -3.81 -7.12
C ASN A 193 9.38 -3.36 -6.66
N PRO A 194 8.35 -4.23 -6.59
CA PRO A 194 7.01 -3.82 -6.16
C PRO A 194 6.99 -3.21 -4.75
N PHE A 195 7.93 -3.58 -3.88
CA PHE A 195 8.07 -3.04 -2.54
C PHE A 195 8.84 -1.71 -2.50
N GLY A 196 9.60 -1.39 -3.56
CA GLY A 196 10.36 -0.15 -3.68
C GLY A 196 9.57 1.02 -4.30
N LEU A 197 8.36 0.79 -4.81
CA LEU A 197 7.61 1.78 -5.58
C LEU A 197 7.30 3.06 -4.79
N PHE A 198 7.06 2.99 -3.48
CA PHE A 198 6.88 4.19 -2.65
C PHE A 198 8.10 5.11 -2.65
N ALA A 199 9.31 4.55 -2.72
CA ALA A 199 10.54 5.34 -2.77
C ALA A 199 10.69 6.15 -4.06
N THR A 200 10.11 5.67 -5.16
CA THR A 200 10.24 6.31 -6.48
C THR A 200 9.38 7.56 -6.67
N ILE A 201 8.43 7.78 -5.76
CA ILE A 201 7.52 8.94 -5.74
C ILE A 201 7.85 9.93 -4.60
N LEU A 202 9.04 9.84 -3.99
CA LEU A 202 9.53 10.86 -3.06
C LEU A 202 9.68 12.19 -3.80
N ASN A 203 9.25 13.26 -3.11
CA ASN A 203 9.10 14.58 -3.71
C ASN A 203 10.36 15.42 -3.63
N ILE A 204 11.16 15.26 -2.57
CA ILE A 204 12.30 16.12 -2.28
C ILE A 204 13.60 15.37 -2.55
N ASN A 205 14.48 16.01 -3.33
CA ASN A 205 15.88 15.63 -3.45
C ASN A 205 16.74 16.60 -2.63
N TYR A 206 17.77 16.05 -2.00
CA TYR A 206 18.82 16.83 -1.37
C TYR A 206 20.05 16.86 -2.28
N VAL A 207 20.29 18.02 -2.88
CA VAL A 207 21.47 18.24 -3.73
C VAL A 207 22.54 18.90 -2.89
N LYS A 208 23.73 18.31 -2.84
CA LYS A 208 24.87 18.89 -2.14
C LYS A 208 25.55 19.89 -3.05
N ASP A 209 25.53 21.17 -2.67
CA ASP A 209 26.26 22.25 -3.32
C ASP A 209 27.32 22.78 -2.35
N GLY A 210 28.57 22.35 -2.55
CA GLY A 210 29.66 22.64 -1.60
C GLY A 210 29.44 22.02 -0.21
N GLN A 211 29.28 22.85 0.80
CA GLN A 211 28.99 22.44 2.19
C GLN A 211 27.48 22.55 2.55
N VAL A 212 26.65 23.05 1.65
CA VAL A 212 25.22 23.27 1.88
C VAL A 212 24.41 22.22 1.13
N TYR A 213 23.36 21.71 1.78
CA TYR A 213 22.35 20.87 1.12
C TYR A 213 21.16 21.75 0.72
N THR A 214 20.92 21.85 -0.59
CA THR A 214 19.72 22.51 -1.12
C THR A 214 18.64 21.47 -1.37
N GLN A 215 17.38 21.83 -1.03
CA GLN A 215 16.21 21.03 -1.32
C GLN A 215 15.67 21.39 -2.70
N THR A 216 15.46 20.40 -3.54
CA THR A 216 14.84 20.58 -4.85
C THR A 216 13.64 19.66 -4.99
N MET A 217 12.58 20.15 -5.63
CA MET A 217 11.39 19.36 -5.86
C MET A 217 11.54 18.45 -7.09
N ASN A 218 11.26 17.17 -6.92
CA ASN A 218 11.25 16.20 -8.01
C ASN A 218 10.08 16.43 -8.97
N ASN A 219 10.29 16.12 -10.24
CA ASN A 219 9.21 16.03 -11.22
C ASN A 219 8.26 14.86 -10.86
N ILE A 220 6.99 15.00 -11.25
CA ILE A 220 5.97 13.95 -11.04
C ILE A 220 6.39 12.68 -11.79
N ASN A 221 6.47 11.57 -11.07
CA ASN A 221 6.87 10.28 -11.63
C ASN A 221 5.65 9.46 -12.08
N TYR A 222 5.22 9.66 -13.32
CA TYR A 222 4.11 8.91 -13.94
C TYR A 222 4.46 7.44 -14.18
N LEU A 223 5.75 7.11 -14.35
CA LEU A 223 6.19 5.75 -14.64
C LEU A 223 5.84 4.79 -13.49
N THR A 224 5.93 5.26 -12.25
CA THR A 224 5.55 4.45 -11.07
C THR A 224 4.07 4.07 -11.10
N LEU A 225 3.19 4.98 -11.51
CA LEU A 225 1.76 4.67 -11.68
C LEU A 225 1.57 3.58 -12.74
N LEU A 226 2.21 3.70 -13.91
CA LEU A 226 2.13 2.70 -14.97
C LEU A 226 2.63 1.32 -14.50
N ILE A 227 3.77 1.27 -13.83
CA ILE A 227 4.34 0.01 -13.32
C ILE A 227 3.41 -0.62 -12.28
N SER A 228 2.85 0.15 -11.36
CA SER A 228 1.91 -0.40 -10.37
C SER A 228 0.64 -0.95 -11.01
N LEU A 229 0.12 -0.32 -12.08
CA LEU A 229 -0.99 -0.83 -12.87
C LEU A 229 -0.63 -2.14 -13.61
N ILE A 230 0.59 -2.25 -14.13
CA ILE A 230 1.08 -3.50 -14.73
C ILE A 230 1.07 -4.63 -13.68
N TYR A 231 1.55 -4.38 -12.46
CA TYR A 231 1.48 -5.39 -11.38
C TYR A 231 0.06 -5.79 -11.05
N ILE A 232 -0.90 -4.87 -11.03
CA ILE A 232 -2.32 -5.17 -10.84
C ILE A 232 -2.83 -6.09 -11.95
N ILE A 233 -2.58 -5.73 -13.21
CA ILE A 233 -3.05 -6.50 -14.37
C ILE A 233 -2.47 -7.91 -14.36
N LEU A 234 -1.14 -8.06 -14.18
CA LEU A 234 -0.48 -9.36 -14.14
C LEU A 234 -1.02 -10.24 -13.00
N SER A 235 -1.23 -9.65 -11.82
CA SER A 235 -1.78 -10.37 -10.66
C SER A 235 -3.22 -10.80 -10.89
N LEU A 236 -4.06 -9.97 -11.50
CA LEU A 236 -5.45 -10.31 -11.84
C LEU A 236 -5.51 -11.41 -12.91
N ILE A 237 -4.66 -11.36 -13.94
CA ILE A 237 -4.54 -12.44 -14.95
C ILE A 237 -4.16 -13.75 -14.27
N TYR A 238 -3.22 -13.71 -13.33
CA TYR A 238 -2.83 -14.89 -12.57
C TYR A 238 -3.99 -15.46 -11.75
N ILE A 239 -4.71 -14.62 -11.00
CA ILE A 239 -5.88 -15.01 -10.18
C ILE A 239 -6.99 -15.58 -11.07
N ALA A 240 -7.22 -15.01 -12.25
CA ALA A 240 -8.21 -15.50 -13.21
C ALA A 240 -7.90 -16.92 -13.75
N ARG A 241 -6.63 -17.31 -13.76
CA ARG A 241 -6.19 -18.64 -14.19
C ARG A 241 -6.18 -19.70 -13.07
N LEU A 242 -6.44 -19.33 -11.83
CA LEU A 242 -6.50 -20.28 -10.71
C LEU A 242 -7.69 -21.24 -10.88
N ASN A 243 -7.43 -22.54 -10.82
CA ASN A 243 -8.45 -23.59 -10.92
C ASN A 243 -8.73 -24.20 -9.55
N LYS A 244 -9.85 -24.97 -9.44
CA LYS A 244 -10.22 -25.71 -8.23
C LYS A 244 -9.09 -26.58 -7.68
N PHE A 245 -8.27 -27.17 -8.55
CA PHE A 245 -7.15 -28.04 -8.20
C PHE A 245 -5.99 -27.36 -7.50
N THR A 246 -5.84 -26.02 -7.61
CA THR A 246 -4.77 -25.30 -6.92
C THR A 246 -5.01 -25.16 -5.42
N LEU A 247 -6.27 -25.29 -4.97
CA LEU A 247 -6.66 -25.24 -3.57
C LEU A 247 -6.86 -26.63 -2.95
N SER A 248 -7.08 -27.67 -3.79
CA SER A 248 -7.41 -29.02 -3.35
C SER A 248 -6.21 -29.99 -3.30
N LYS A 249 -5.00 -29.55 -3.57
CA LYS A 249 -3.83 -30.44 -3.73
C LYS A 249 -3.31 -31.10 -2.45
N ASP A 250 -3.96 -30.87 -1.27
CA ASP A 250 -3.57 -31.53 -0.03
C ASP A 250 -4.80 -31.82 0.87
N ILE A 251 -5.74 -32.59 0.35
CA ILE A 251 -6.75 -33.31 1.15
C ILE A 251 -6.61 -34.79 0.86
#